data_710aa67b3f9404e84efa71767918affa
#
_entry.id   710aa67b3f9404e84efa71767918affa
#
_cell.length_a   1.000
_cell.length_b   1.000
_cell.length_c   1.000
_cell.angle_alpha   90.00
_cell.angle_beta   90.00
_cell.angle_gamma   90.00
#
_symmetry.space_group_name_H-M   'P 1'
#
loop_
_entity.id
_entity.type
_entity.pdbx_description
1 polymer ?
#
loop_
_entity_poly.entity_id
_entity_poly.type
_entity_poly.pdbx_seq_one_letter_code
_entity_poly.pdbx_strand_id
1 'polypeptide(L)'
;MSDNHQEFTRRELRDKAIKRYEKERLKNKLLATHGVHDFVLVLDSLKSGFNVPKLFRSAEAFGAHEVHLIDIGFFDPAPAKGAFRKVSAKFHDDFDSCYKKLKQDGYEIFALDFDADKILSDIKFPVKSAFILGNEERGLSIDLNNYPDIQKIKIPQYGNVQSLNVSIAGSIVMYEYLRQL
;
A
#
# COMPACT_ATOMS: atom_id res chain seq x y z
N MET A 1 -20.37 -37.46 -14.83
CA MET A 1 -20.72 -36.09 -14.40
C MET A 1 -19.71 -35.18 -15.07
N SER A 2 -20.14 -34.51 -16.15
CA SER A 2 -19.27 -33.59 -16.91
C SER A 2 -19.21 -32.26 -16.17
N ASP A 3 -18.01 -31.93 -15.61
CA ASP A 3 -17.72 -30.62 -15.10
C ASP A 3 -17.78 -29.59 -16.24
N ASN A 4 -18.85 -28.82 -16.25
CA ASN A 4 -19.06 -27.74 -17.18
C ASN A 4 -18.17 -26.56 -16.75
N HIS A 5 -16.86 -26.62 -17.05
CA HIS A 5 -15.95 -25.50 -16.88
C HIS A 5 -16.31 -24.45 -17.93
N GLN A 6 -17.16 -23.50 -17.54
CA GLN A 6 -17.47 -22.33 -18.34
C GLN A 6 -16.19 -21.47 -18.44
N GLU A 7 -15.47 -21.57 -19.58
CA GLU A 7 -14.35 -20.69 -19.89
C GLU A 7 -14.86 -19.26 -20.12
N PHE A 8 -14.54 -18.36 -19.21
CA PHE A 8 -14.86 -16.94 -19.33
C PHE A 8 -13.87 -16.24 -20.24
N THR A 9 -14.35 -15.36 -21.11
CA THR A 9 -13.51 -14.49 -21.92
C THR A 9 -12.76 -13.49 -21.03
N ARG A 10 -11.62 -12.92 -21.51
CA ARG A 10 -10.88 -11.86 -20.81
C ARG A 10 -11.76 -10.66 -20.47
N ARG A 11 -12.70 -10.31 -21.33
CA ARG A 11 -13.65 -9.21 -21.12
C ARG A 11 -14.60 -9.51 -19.96
N GLU A 12 -15.20 -10.69 -19.94
CA GLU A 12 -16.09 -11.10 -18.84
C GLU A 12 -15.39 -11.18 -17.49
N LEU A 13 -14.13 -11.63 -17.46
CA LEU A 13 -13.32 -11.64 -16.25
C LEU A 13 -13.05 -10.21 -15.74
N ARG A 14 -12.75 -9.28 -16.65
CA ARG A 14 -12.54 -7.87 -16.33
C ARG A 14 -13.81 -7.23 -15.80
N ASP A 15 -14.97 -7.45 -16.45
CA ASP A 15 -16.25 -6.89 -16.02
C ASP A 15 -16.67 -7.42 -14.64
N LYS A 16 -16.41 -8.71 -14.36
CA LYS A 16 -16.60 -9.29 -13.02
C LYS A 16 -15.72 -8.64 -11.97
N ALA A 17 -14.47 -8.38 -12.30
CA ALA A 17 -13.52 -7.73 -11.39
C ALA A 17 -13.92 -6.29 -11.10
N ILE A 18 -14.38 -5.53 -12.10
CA ILE A 18 -14.89 -4.16 -11.94
C ILE A 18 -16.11 -4.14 -10.98
N LYS A 19 -17.11 -4.98 -11.23
CA LYS A 19 -18.30 -5.08 -10.36
C LYS A 19 -17.93 -5.46 -8.92
N ARG A 20 -16.93 -6.35 -8.77
CA ARG A 20 -16.41 -6.72 -7.45
C ARG A 20 -15.74 -5.53 -6.77
N TYR A 21 -14.92 -4.77 -7.48
CA TYR A 21 -14.25 -3.59 -6.96
C TYR A 21 -15.25 -2.54 -6.47
N GLU A 22 -16.24 -2.19 -7.30
CA GLU A 22 -17.27 -1.21 -6.95
C GLU A 22 -18.03 -1.63 -5.68
N LYS A 23 -18.43 -2.89 -5.61
CA LYS A 23 -19.10 -3.46 -4.43
C LYS A 23 -18.22 -3.40 -3.18
N GLU A 24 -16.97 -3.82 -3.29
CA GLU A 24 -16.05 -3.83 -2.13
C GLU A 24 -15.62 -2.41 -1.74
N ARG A 25 -15.50 -1.47 -2.70
CA ARG A 25 -15.25 -0.05 -2.42
C ARG A 25 -16.41 0.62 -1.66
N LEU A 26 -17.65 0.30 -2.04
CA LEU A 26 -18.83 0.77 -1.31
C LEU A 26 -18.82 0.22 0.12
N LYS A 27 -18.52 -1.07 0.30
CA LYS A 27 -18.40 -1.68 1.63
C LYS A 27 -17.28 -1.06 2.44
N ASN A 28 -16.12 -0.75 1.81
CA ASN A 28 -15.03 -0.07 2.49
C ASN A 28 -15.52 1.26 3.09
N LYS A 29 -16.21 2.10 2.31
CA LYS A 29 -16.77 3.37 2.80
C LYS A 29 -17.72 3.22 4.00
N LEU A 30 -18.43 2.10 4.11
CA LEU A 30 -19.47 1.89 5.12
C LEU A 30 -18.95 1.12 6.34
N LEU A 31 -18.01 0.22 6.18
CA LEU A 31 -17.66 -0.78 7.17
C LEU A 31 -16.19 -0.73 7.62
N ALA A 32 -15.32 -0.05 6.88
CA ALA A 32 -13.92 0.00 7.23
C ALA A 32 -13.71 0.78 8.54
N THR A 33 -12.79 0.28 9.35
CA THR A 33 -12.37 0.89 10.59
C THR A 33 -10.86 1.13 10.57
N HIS A 34 -10.39 2.02 11.43
CA HIS A 34 -8.96 2.17 11.65
C HIS A 34 -8.40 0.93 12.35
N GLY A 35 -7.19 0.54 11.97
CA GLY A 35 -6.46 -0.51 12.67
C GLY A 35 -5.99 -0.08 14.07
N VAL A 36 -5.41 -1.03 14.79
CA VAL A 36 -5.02 -0.83 16.20
C VAL A 36 -3.68 -0.11 16.37
N HIS A 37 -2.91 0.06 15.31
CA HIS A 37 -1.60 0.71 15.33
C HIS A 37 -1.62 1.97 14.47
N ASP A 38 -1.00 3.05 14.97
CA ASP A 38 -0.97 4.37 14.32
C ASP A 38 0.06 4.45 13.19
N PHE A 39 0.10 3.45 12.30
CA PHE A 39 0.88 3.56 11.08
C PHE A 39 0.01 3.52 9.83
N VAL A 40 0.46 4.19 8.78
CA VAL A 40 -0.23 4.34 7.50
C VAL A 40 0.65 3.82 6.37
N LEU A 41 0.05 3.12 5.41
CA LEU A 41 0.67 2.86 4.12
C LEU A 41 0.22 3.89 3.10
N VAL A 42 1.16 4.40 2.31
CA VAL A 42 0.91 5.27 1.15
C VAL A 42 1.35 4.53 -0.10
N LEU A 43 0.42 4.23 -0.96
CA LEU A 43 0.64 3.52 -2.22
C LEU A 43 0.68 4.56 -3.35
N ASP A 44 1.90 4.88 -3.80
CA ASP A 44 2.13 5.94 -4.77
C ASP A 44 2.17 5.37 -6.19
N SER A 45 1.08 5.60 -6.94
CA SER A 45 0.94 5.24 -8.36
C SER A 45 1.28 3.77 -8.68
N LEU A 46 1.00 2.85 -7.75
CA LEU A 46 1.24 1.43 -7.98
C LEU A 46 0.40 0.91 -9.16
N LYS A 47 0.96 -0.05 -9.89
CA LYS A 47 0.18 -0.75 -10.91
C LYS A 47 -1.06 -1.39 -10.31
N SER A 48 -2.21 -1.23 -10.97
CA SER A 48 -3.52 -1.80 -10.58
C SER A 48 -3.57 -3.33 -10.68
N GLY A 49 -2.51 -4.00 -10.25
CA GLY A 49 -2.38 -5.45 -10.31
C GLY A 49 -2.68 -6.12 -8.98
N PHE A 50 -1.98 -7.23 -8.74
CA PHE A 50 -2.16 -8.03 -7.53
C PHE A 50 -1.49 -7.44 -6.28
N ASN A 51 -0.60 -6.43 -6.42
CA ASN A 51 0.16 -5.89 -5.29
C ASN A 51 -0.72 -5.07 -4.35
N VAL A 52 -1.57 -4.18 -4.89
CA VAL A 52 -2.48 -3.35 -4.09
C VAL A 52 -3.36 -4.20 -3.16
N PRO A 53 -4.13 -5.19 -3.65
CA PRO A 53 -4.96 -6.02 -2.77
C PRO A 53 -4.15 -6.89 -1.80
N LYS A 54 -2.92 -7.31 -2.14
CA LYS A 54 -2.04 -8.02 -1.21
C LYS A 54 -1.58 -7.11 -0.08
N LEU A 55 -1.25 -5.83 -0.38
CA LEU A 55 -0.91 -4.85 0.64
C LEU A 55 -2.06 -4.57 1.59
N PHE A 56 -3.30 -4.49 1.11
CA PHE A 56 -4.48 -4.43 1.99
C PHE A 56 -4.58 -5.64 2.92
N ARG A 57 -4.27 -6.84 2.42
CA ARG A 57 -4.28 -8.04 3.25
C ARG A 57 -3.21 -8.00 4.33
N SER A 58 -2.01 -7.55 4.02
CA SER A 58 -0.94 -7.36 5.01
C SER A 58 -1.27 -6.23 5.98
N ALA A 59 -1.82 -5.11 5.50
CA ALA A 59 -2.23 -3.97 6.32
C ALA A 59 -3.30 -4.38 7.36
N GLU A 60 -4.28 -5.19 6.97
CA GLU A 60 -5.27 -5.73 7.90
C GLU A 60 -4.64 -6.65 8.94
N ALA A 61 -3.78 -7.58 8.51
CA ALA A 61 -3.11 -8.52 9.39
C ALA A 61 -2.18 -7.84 10.41
N PHE A 62 -1.56 -6.73 10.02
CA PHE A 62 -0.66 -5.95 10.86
C PHE A 62 -1.33 -4.76 11.55
N GLY A 63 -2.64 -4.60 11.42
CA GLY A 63 -3.41 -3.59 12.12
C GLY A 63 -3.08 -2.14 11.71
N ALA A 64 -2.79 -1.90 10.44
CA ALA A 64 -2.54 -0.56 9.92
C ALA A 64 -3.73 0.39 10.15
N HIS A 65 -3.45 1.62 10.55
CA HIS A 65 -4.48 2.64 10.74
C HIS A 65 -5.31 2.86 9.48
N GLU A 66 -4.61 3.17 8.38
CA GLU A 66 -5.22 3.44 7.07
C GLU A 66 -4.27 3.02 5.94
N VAL A 67 -4.83 2.92 4.73
CA VAL A 67 -4.07 2.81 3.48
C VAL A 67 -4.48 3.97 2.57
N HIS A 68 -3.52 4.80 2.19
CA HIS A 68 -3.69 5.90 1.25
C HIS A 68 -3.31 5.44 -0.15
N LEU A 69 -4.13 5.72 -1.14
CA LEU A 69 -3.93 5.36 -2.54
C LEU A 69 -3.84 6.65 -3.37
N ILE A 70 -2.73 6.85 -4.06
CA ILE A 70 -2.48 8.02 -4.90
C ILE A 70 -2.44 7.58 -6.34
N ASP A 71 -3.28 8.17 -7.19
CA ASP A 71 -3.38 7.86 -8.62
C ASP A 71 -3.45 6.35 -8.90
N ILE A 72 -4.19 5.61 -8.07
CA ILE A 72 -4.43 4.19 -8.28
C ILE A 72 -5.84 3.99 -8.82
N GLY A 73 -5.90 3.50 -10.03
CA GLY A 73 -7.15 3.15 -10.69
C GLY A 73 -7.82 1.90 -10.10
N PHE A 74 -8.67 1.32 -10.90
CA PHE A 74 -9.36 0.05 -10.59
C PHE A 74 -8.37 -1.11 -10.39
N PHE A 75 -8.60 -1.95 -9.37
CA PHE A 75 -7.91 -3.23 -9.15
C PHE A 75 -8.88 -4.33 -8.73
N ASP A 76 -8.57 -5.60 -8.99
CA ASP A 76 -9.39 -6.71 -8.47
C ASP A 76 -9.12 -6.93 -6.97
N PRO A 77 -10.12 -6.72 -6.08
CA PRO A 77 -9.94 -6.90 -4.64
C PRO A 77 -9.90 -8.37 -4.18
N ALA A 78 -10.08 -9.35 -5.08
CA ALA A 78 -10.13 -10.76 -4.69
C ALA A 78 -8.89 -11.26 -3.92
N PRO A 79 -7.65 -10.89 -4.28
CA PRO A 79 -6.46 -11.30 -3.54
C PRO A 79 -6.38 -10.73 -2.12
N ALA A 80 -7.12 -9.65 -1.81
CA ALA A 80 -7.19 -9.10 -0.45
C ALA A 80 -7.96 -9.99 0.52
N LYS A 81 -8.69 -11.03 0.04
CA LYS A 81 -9.46 -11.95 0.88
C LYS A 81 -10.40 -11.25 1.88
N GLY A 82 -10.99 -10.13 1.45
CA GLY A 82 -11.91 -9.32 2.24
C GLY A 82 -11.26 -8.22 3.07
N ALA A 83 -9.94 -8.12 3.13
CA ALA A 83 -9.25 -7.05 3.88
C ALA A 83 -9.56 -5.66 3.32
N PHE A 84 -9.73 -5.50 2.00
CA PHE A 84 -10.03 -4.22 1.38
C PHE A 84 -11.31 -3.54 1.95
N ARG A 85 -12.33 -4.29 2.32
CA ARG A 85 -13.55 -3.73 2.94
C ARG A 85 -13.42 -3.40 4.43
N LYS A 86 -12.33 -3.85 5.09
CA LYS A 86 -12.12 -3.69 6.53
C LYS A 86 -11.15 -2.56 6.87
N VAL A 87 -10.07 -2.42 6.11
CA VAL A 87 -9.04 -1.40 6.34
C VAL A 87 -9.48 -0.09 5.73
N SER A 88 -9.44 0.99 6.49
CA SER A 88 -9.78 2.34 6.01
C SER A 88 -8.91 2.72 4.81
N ALA A 89 -9.55 3.02 3.67
CA ALA A 89 -8.89 3.39 2.43
C ALA A 89 -9.17 4.86 2.08
N LYS A 90 -8.12 5.66 1.89
CA LYS A 90 -8.18 7.06 1.45
C LYS A 90 -7.65 7.17 0.03
N PHE A 91 -8.44 7.75 -0.84
CA PHE A 91 -8.08 7.95 -2.24
C PHE A 91 -7.70 9.41 -2.47
N HIS A 92 -6.56 9.64 -3.10
CA HIS A 92 -6.03 10.96 -3.43
C HIS A 92 -5.74 11.03 -4.93
N ASP A 93 -6.05 12.19 -5.52
CA ASP A 93 -5.77 12.45 -6.93
C ASP A 93 -4.28 12.78 -7.14
N ASP A 94 -3.61 13.33 -6.12
CA ASP A 94 -2.20 13.71 -6.13
C ASP A 94 -1.51 13.45 -4.79
N PHE A 95 -0.18 13.49 -4.81
CA PHE A 95 0.64 13.29 -3.62
C PHE A 95 0.53 14.46 -2.63
N ASP A 96 0.43 15.68 -3.11
CA ASP A 96 0.38 16.89 -2.26
C ASP A 96 -0.79 16.86 -1.30
N SER A 97 -1.97 16.44 -1.76
CA SER A 97 -3.16 16.30 -0.92
C SER A 97 -2.97 15.26 0.17
N CYS A 98 -2.34 14.12 -0.16
CA CYS A 98 -1.99 13.08 0.80
C CYS A 98 -0.95 13.56 1.81
N TYR A 99 0.12 14.19 1.36
CA TYR A 99 1.20 14.72 2.20
C TYR A 99 0.66 15.74 3.22
N LYS A 100 -0.11 16.74 2.78
CA LYS A 100 -0.72 17.73 3.67
C LYS A 100 -1.59 17.09 4.74
N LYS A 101 -2.38 16.10 4.36
CA LYS A 101 -3.22 15.34 5.31
C LYS A 101 -2.37 14.62 6.36
N LEU A 102 -1.34 13.88 5.94
CA LEU A 102 -0.45 13.16 6.85
C LEU A 102 0.27 14.10 7.81
N LYS A 103 0.75 15.25 7.32
CA LYS A 103 1.43 16.26 8.17
C LYS A 103 0.47 16.88 9.18
N GLN A 104 -0.77 17.20 8.79
CA GLN A 104 -1.80 17.68 9.70
C GLN A 104 -2.13 16.68 10.80
N ASP A 105 -2.12 15.39 10.47
CA ASP A 105 -2.40 14.31 11.42
C ASP A 105 -1.17 13.96 12.30
N GLY A 106 -0.02 14.60 12.05
CA GLY A 106 1.21 14.46 12.84
C GLY A 106 2.05 13.23 12.50
N TYR A 107 1.95 12.71 11.28
CA TYR A 107 2.78 11.59 10.83
C TYR A 107 4.19 12.03 10.45
N GLU A 108 5.19 11.24 10.85
CA GLU A 108 6.50 11.22 10.20
C GLU A 108 6.45 10.30 8.98
N ILE A 109 7.08 10.76 7.89
CA ILE A 109 6.91 10.12 6.58
C ILE A 109 8.23 9.50 6.14
N PHE A 110 8.17 8.23 5.77
CA PHE A 110 9.29 7.42 5.32
C PHE A 110 9.01 6.88 3.91
N ALA A 111 9.92 7.11 2.99
CA ALA A 111 9.83 6.59 1.63
C ALA A 111 10.76 5.40 1.45
N LEU A 112 10.20 4.25 1.03
CA LEU A 112 11.00 3.08 0.66
C LEU A 112 11.67 3.33 -0.69
N ASP A 113 13.00 3.40 -0.66
CA ASP A 113 13.85 3.63 -1.82
C ASP A 113 15.09 2.72 -1.71
N PHE A 114 15.39 1.97 -2.76
CA PHE A 114 16.56 1.06 -2.77
C PHE A 114 17.89 1.82 -2.67
N ASP A 115 17.91 3.09 -3.08
CA ASP A 115 19.08 3.98 -3.11
C ASP A 115 19.21 4.85 -1.84
N ALA A 116 18.43 4.54 -0.79
CA ALA A 116 18.52 5.25 0.47
C ALA A 116 19.82 4.91 1.23
N ASP A 117 20.35 5.84 2.00
CA ASP A 117 21.48 5.60 2.89
C ASP A 117 21.07 4.86 4.16
N LYS A 118 19.89 5.20 4.71
CA LYS A 118 19.40 4.65 5.97
C LYS A 118 18.78 3.28 5.78
N ILE A 119 19.22 2.33 6.60
CA ILE A 119 18.66 0.97 6.62
C ILE A 119 17.43 0.92 7.55
N LEU A 120 16.41 0.19 7.15
CA LEU A 120 15.15 0.02 7.86
C LEU A 120 15.32 -0.36 9.35
N SER A 121 16.25 -1.27 9.64
CA SER A 121 16.52 -1.74 11.01
C SER A 121 17.21 -0.74 11.92
N ASP A 122 17.84 0.30 11.34
CA ASP A 122 18.63 1.28 12.09
C ASP A 122 17.81 2.51 12.50
N ILE A 123 16.55 2.53 12.09
CA ILE A 123 15.61 3.63 12.37
C ILE A 123 14.65 3.21 13.47
N LYS A 124 14.52 4.05 14.49
CA LYS A 124 13.44 3.94 15.45
C LYS A 124 12.22 4.70 14.94
N PHE A 125 11.18 3.98 14.60
CA PHE A 125 9.94 4.57 14.10
C PHE A 125 9.13 5.21 15.23
N PRO A 126 8.63 6.45 15.03
CA PRO A 126 7.62 7.02 15.92
C PRO A 126 6.28 6.26 15.80
N VAL A 127 5.43 6.43 16.79
CA VAL A 127 4.10 5.79 16.82
C VAL A 127 3.30 6.16 15.57
N LYS A 128 3.32 7.45 15.17
CA LYS A 128 2.69 7.91 13.93
C LYS A 128 3.68 7.91 12.77
N SER A 129 3.76 6.80 12.07
CA SER A 129 4.64 6.60 10.91
C SER A 129 3.84 6.35 9.64
N ALA A 130 4.17 7.05 8.55
CA ALA A 130 3.61 6.81 7.22
C ALA A 130 4.69 6.26 6.29
N PHE A 131 4.42 5.15 5.62
CA PHE A 131 5.37 4.46 4.74
C PHE A 131 4.93 4.56 3.29
N ILE A 132 5.72 5.24 2.46
CA ILE A 132 5.46 5.40 1.02
C ILE A 132 6.10 4.25 0.26
N LEU A 133 5.28 3.61 -0.56
CA LEU A 133 5.67 2.56 -1.50
C LEU A 133 5.45 3.09 -2.91
N GLY A 134 6.53 3.20 -3.67
CA GLY A 134 6.50 3.68 -5.06
C GLY A 134 6.14 2.61 -6.07
N ASN A 135 5.89 3.04 -7.30
CA ASN A 135 5.59 2.19 -8.44
C ASN A 135 6.71 1.19 -8.73
N GLU A 136 6.35 -0.02 -9.12
CA GLU A 136 7.26 -1.16 -9.32
C GLU A 136 8.31 -0.94 -10.42
N GLU A 137 8.04 -0.06 -11.37
CA GLU A 137 8.94 0.21 -12.51
C GLU A 137 9.57 1.61 -12.44
N ARG A 138 8.81 2.59 -11.91
CA ARG A 138 9.20 4.00 -11.96
C ARG A 138 9.68 4.52 -10.60
N GLY A 139 9.49 3.75 -9.52
CA GLY A 139 9.74 4.23 -8.18
C GLY A 139 8.68 5.24 -7.71
N LEU A 140 9.09 6.23 -6.94
CA LEU A 140 8.21 7.28 -6.46
C LEU A 140 7.79 8.21 -7.61
N SER A 141 6.54 8.68 -7.59
CA SER A 141 6.02 9.62 -8.59
C SER A 141 6.46 11.07 -8.35
N ILE A 142 7.08 11.33 -7.22
CA ILE A 142 7.46 12.64 -6.73
C ILE A 142 8.97 12.84 -6.69
N ASP A 143 9.42 14.09 -6.81
CA ASP A 143 10.78 14.49 -6.47
C ASP A 143 10.86 14.80 -4.97
N LEU A 144 11.56 13.95 -4.21
CA LEU A 144 11.74 14.10 -2.77
C LEU A 144 12.50 15.37 -2.36
N ASN A 145 13.19 16.03 -3.28
CA ASN A 145 13.81 17.34 -2.99
C ASN A 145 12.77 18.41 -2.63
N ASN A 146 11.53 18.25 -3.10
CA ASN A 146 10.41 19.13 -2.76
C ASN A 146 9.81 18.83 -1.38
N TYR A 147 10.20 17.71 -0.75
CA TYR A 147 9.68 17.22 0.54
C TYR A 147 10.83 16.82 1.48
N PRO A 148 11.65 17.80 1.95
CA PRO A 148 12.91 17.53 2.66
C PRO A 148 12.73 16.86 4.03
N ASP A 149 11.52 16.81 4.55
CA ASP A 149 11.16 16.14 5.80
C ASP A 149 10.75 14.66 5.61
N ILE A 150 10.66 14.17 4.36
CA ILE A 150 10.48 12.75 4.08
C ILE A 150 11.82 12.03 4.17
N GLN A 151 11.91 11.04 5.03
CA GLN A 151 13.11 10.25 5.20
C GLN A 151 13.13 9.07 4.22
N LYS A 152 14.20 8.96 3.42
CA LYS A 152 14.44 7.76 2.59
C LYS A 152 14.97 6.63 3.45
N ILE A 153 14.40 5.43 3.27
CA ILE A 153 14.80 4.21 3.97
C ILE A 153 14.87 3.04 3.01
N LYS A 154 15.78 2.08 3.25
CA LYS A 154 15.90 0.87 2.45
C LYS A 154 15.81 -0.41 3.26
N ILE A 155 15.31 -1.45 2.62
CA ILE A 155 15.45 -2.82 3.07
C ILE A 155 16.79 -3.34 2.55
N PRO A 156 17.72 -3.82 3.41
CA PRO A 156 19.01 -4.31 2.94
C PRO A 156 18.82 -5.53 2.04
N GLN A 157 19.54 -5.52 0.91
CA GLN A 157 19.55 -6.60 -0.06
C GLN A 157 20.99 -7.07 -0.25
N TYR A 158 21.22 -8.37 -0.16
CA TYR A 158 22.54 -8.98 -0.25
C TYR A 158 22.76 -9.79 -1.55
N GLY A 159 21.70 -9.90 -2.36
CA GLY A 159 21.73 -10.56 -3.66
C GLY A 159 21.83 -9.56 -4.83
N ASN A 160 21.74 -10.09 -6.05
CA ASN A 160 21.89 -9.32 -7.29
C ASN A 160 20.56 -8.83 -7.88
N VAL A 161 19.45 -8.97 -7.16
CA VAL A 161 18.16 -8.45 -7.63
C VAL A 161 18.11 -6.93 -7.47
N GLN A 162 17.53 -6.24 -8.45
CA GLN A 162 17.44 -4.78 -8.45
C GLN A 162 16.51 -4.27 -7.34
N SER A 163 15.39 -4.94 -7.10
CA SER A 163 14.41 -4.55 -6.09
C SER A 163 13.57 -5.74 -5.62
N LEU A 164 12.95 -5.60 -4.46
CA LEU A 164 11.92 -6.52 -3.97
C LEU A 164 10.56 -6.18 -4.60
N ASN A 165 9.71 -7.20 -4.72
CA ASN A 165 8.30 -6.94 -5.03
C ASN A 165 7.70 -5.99 -3.98
N VAL A 166 6.95 -4.97 -4.43
CA VAL A 166 6.43 -3.91 -3.57
C VAL A 166 5.51 -4.41 -2.45
N SER A 167 4.74 -5.48 -2.68
CA SER A 167 3.90 -6.06 -1.62
C SER A 167 4.71 -6.80 -0.57
N ILE A 168 5.87 -7.35 -0.93
CA ILE A 168 6.82 -7.93 0.01
C ILE A 168 7.52 -6.83 0.80
N ALA A 169 8.04 -5.80 0.12
CA ALA A 169 8.67 -4.65 0.77
C ALA A 169 7.74 -3.96 1.78
N GLY A 170 6.48 -3.73 1.40
CA GLY A 170 5.46 -3.19 2.29
C GLY A 170 5.17 -4.09 3.50
N SER A 171 5.17 -5.42 3.32
CA SER A 171 4.98 -6.34 4.45
C SER A 171 6.17 -6.35 5.40
N ILE A 172 7.39 -6.22 4.88
CA ILE A 172 8.60 -6.14 5.69
C ILE A 172 8.61 -4.86 6.54
N VAL A 173 8.30 -3.70 5.95
CA VAL A 173 8.29 -2.44 6.72
C VAL A 173 7.22 -2.43 7.80
N MET A 174 6.03 -2.98 7.53
CA MET A 174 4.97 -3.12 8.53
C MET A 174 5.40 -4.04 9.68
N TYR A 175 6.02 -5.17 9.36
CA TYR A 175 6.54 -6.10 10.37
C TYR A 175 7.63 -5.45 11.22
N GLU A 176 8.57 -4.72 10.59
CA GLU A 176 9.64 -4.03 11.32
C GLU A 176 9.10 -2.94 12.24
N TYR A 177 8.11 -2.16 11.78
CA TYR A 177 7.42 -1.20 12.64
C TYR A 177 6.85 -1.87 13.89
N LEU A 178 6.11 -2.98 13.72
CA LEU A 178 5.50 -3.70 14.85
C LEU A 178 6.53 -4.32 15.79
N ARG A 179 7.66 -4.79 15.25
CA ARG A 179 8.75 -5.36 16.07
C ARG A 179 9.34 -4.35 17.05
N GLN A 180 9.18 -3.06 16.76
CA GLN A 180 9.72 -1.97 17.58
C GLN A 180 8.74 -1.47 18.65
N LEU A 181 7.46 -1.88 18.61
CA LEU A 181 6.46 -1.56 19.60
C LEU A 181 6.61 -2.45 20.85
#